data_a663daf2451c9868f6784a43a41f5aeb
#
_entry.id   a663daf2451c9868f6784a43a41f5aeb
#
_cell.length_a   1.000
_cell.length_b   1.000
_cell.length_c   1.000
_cell.angle_alpha   90.00
_cell.angle_beta   90.00
_cell.angle_gamma   90.00
#
_symmetry.space_group_name_H-M   'P 1'
#
loop_
_entity.id
_entity.type
_entity.pdbx_description
1 polymer ?
#
loop_
_entity_poly.entity_id
_entity_poly.type
_entity_poly.pdbx_seq_one_letter_code
_entity_poly.pdbx_strand_id
1 'polypeptide(L)' 'MKARIPKHREFIINFPDSIPEAKANEGWAKLQQIVEDYKKAHNGASVYAPTFIEDCEANVKKLQEEYGFEYTVEYVQ' A
#
# COMPACT_ATOMS: atom_id res chain seq x y z
N MET A 1 18.25 12.54 26.54
CA MET A 1 17.40 12.62 25.37
C MET A 1 17.20 11.25 24.75
N LYS A 2 15.98 10.98 24.35
CA LYS A 2 15.69 9.67 23.77
C LYS A 2 15.97 9.66 22.28
N ALA A 3 16.49 8.53 21.82
CA ALA A 3 16.56 8.29 20.39
C ALA A 3 15.15 8.13 19.85
N ARG A 4 14.91 8.65 18.65
CA ARG A 4 13.63 8.52 18.02
C ARG A 4 13.66 7.35 17.05
N ILE A 5 12.60 6.57 17.08
CA ILE A 5 12.41 5.54 16.08
C ILE A 5 11.73 6.22 14.89
N PRO A 6 12.36 6.22 13.71
CA PRO A 6 11.74 6.85 12.56
C PRO A 6 10.41 6.19 12.25
N LYS A 7 9.41 7.01 11.99
CA LYS A 7 8.12 6.50 11.53
C LYS A 7 8.22 6.19 10.05
N HIS A 8 7.57 5.12 9.66
CA HIS A 8 7.42 4.82 8.25
C HIS A 8 5.99 5.15 7.83
N ARG A 9 5.79 5.34 6.54
CA ARG A 9 4.47 5.61 5.99
C ARG A 9 3.88 4.31 5.44
N GLU A 10 2.57 4.17 5.59
CA GLU A 10 1.87 3.01 5.07
C GLU A 10 0.62 3.46 4.32
N PHE A 11 0.23 2.66 3.35
CA PHE A 11 -1.07 2.81 2.72
C PHE A 11 -2.11 2.17 3.64
N ILE A 12 -3.09 2.97 4.03
CA ILE A 12 -4.22 2.47 4.82
C ILE A 12 -5.38 2.31 3.84
N ILE A 13 -5.76 1.07 3.59
CA ILE A 13 -6.73 0.73 2.56
C ILE A 13 -8.06 0.36 3.20
N ASN A 14 -9.14 0.92 2.67
CA ASN A 14 -10.49 0.57 3.12
C ASN A 14 -11.35 0.22 1.93
N PHE A 15 -11.95 -0.98 1.96
CA PHE A 15 -12.93 -1.38 0.95
C PHE A 15 -14.32 -1.15 1.52
N PRO A 16 -15.08 -0.17 0.99
CA PRO A 16 -16.43 0.07 1.46
C PRO A 16 -17.33 -1.15 1.26
N ASP A 17 -18.35 -1.27 2.09
CA ASP A 17 -19.27 -2.41 2.01
C ASP A 17 -20.02 -2.46 0.68
N SER A 18 -20.08 -1.35 -0.04
CA SER A 18 -20.73 -1.30 -1.36
C SER A 18 -19.96 -2.11 -2.42
N ILE A 19 -18.69 -2.45 -2.16
CA ILE A 19 -17.90 -3.24 -3.08
C ILE A 19 -18.17 -4.72 -2.83
N PRO A 20 -18.57 -5.50 -3.85
CA PRO A 20 -18.79 -6.94 -3.66
C PRO A 20 -17.54 -7.62 -3.13
N GLU A 21 -17.72 -8.61 -2.27
CA GLU A 21 -16.62 -9.30 -1.61
C GLU A 21 -15.62 -9.88 -2.62
N ALA A 22 -16.12 -10.49 -3.69
CA ALA A 22 -15.22 -11.05 -4.70
C ALA A 22 -14.34 -10.00 -5.35
N LYS A 23 -14.91 -8.83 -5.60
CA LYS A 23 -14.17 -7.73 -6.19
C LYS A 23 -13.15 -7.15 -5.21
N ALA A 24 -13.54 -7.03 -3.95
CA ALA A 24 -12.63 -6.55 -2.90
C ALA A 24 -11.45 -7.49 -2.73
N ASN A 25 -11.71 -8.81 -2.76
CA ASN A 25 -10.63 -9.80 -2.65
C ASN A 25 -9.68 -9.72 -3.83
N GLU A 26 -10.21 -9.50 -5.03
CA GLU A 26 -9.37 -9.34 -6.22
C GLU A 26 -8.50 -8.10 -6.13
N GLY A 27 -9.08 -6.99 -5.71
CA GLY A 27 -8.32 -5.74 -5.52
C GLY A 27 -7.24 -5.90 -4.47
N TRP A 28 -7.55 -6.58 -3.37
CA TRP A 28 -6.58 -6.84 -2.32
C TRP A 28 -5.40 -7.68 -2.83
N ALA A 29 -5.70 -8.72 -3.62
CA ALA A 29 -4.65 -9.55 -4.20
C ALA A 29 -3.72 -8.74 -5.10
N LYS A 30 -4.27 -7.79 -5.85
CA LYS A 30 -3.46 -6.93 -6.70
C LYS A 30 -2.60 -5.96 -5.90
N LEU A 31 -3.12 -5.47 -4.77
CA LEU A 31 -2.32 -4.65 -3.86
C LEU A 31 -1.15 -5.46 -3.29
N GLN A 32 -1.39 -6.71 -2.93
CA GLN A 32 -0.32 -7.59 -2.45
C GLN A 32 0.73 -7.81 -3.54
N GLN A 33 0.31 -7.89 -4.80
CA GLN A 33 1.24 -8.05 -5.90
C GLN A 33 2.14 -6.82 -6.06
N ILE A 34 1.62 -5.64 -5.84
CA ILE A 34 2.43 -4.42 -5.87
C ILE A 34 3.55 -4.51 -4.84
N VAL A 35 3.22 -4.96 -3.63
CA VAL A 35 4.21 -5.14 -2.56
C VAL A 35 5.28 -6.14 -2.97
N GLU A 36 4.87 -7.28 -3.51
CA GLU A 36 5.80 -8.31 -3.92
C GLU A 36 6.72 -7.84 -5.04
N ASP A 37 6.17 -7.12 -6.01
CA ASP A 37 6.96 -6.59 -7.12
C ASP A 37 7.98 -5.57 -6.62
N TYR A 38 7.59 -4.74 -5.67
CA TYR A 38 8.50 -3.77 -5.08
C TYR A 38 9.68 -4.46 -4.39
N LYS A 39 9.38 -5.50 -3.61
CA LYS A 39 10.41 -6.26 -2.92
C LYS A 39 11.40 -6.88 -3.89
N LYS A 40 10.90 -7.44 -4.99
CA LYS A 40 11.76 -8.05 -6.01
C LYS A 40 12.63 -7.01 -6.69
N ALA A 41 12.06 -5.86 -7.02
CA ALA A 41 12.79 -4.82 -7.73
C ALA A 41 13.91 -4.22 -6.87
N HIS A 42 13.80 -4.33 -5.56
CA HIS A 42 14.76 -3.75 -4.62
C HIS A 42 15.49 -4.80 -3.79
N ASN A 43 15.62 -6.01 -4.31
CA ASN A 43 16.36 -7.10 -3.66
C ASN A 43 15.86 -7.40 -2.24
N GLY A 44 14.55 -7.47 -2.08
CA GLY A 44 13.96 -7.79 -0.79
C GLY A 44 13.89 -6.61 0.16
N ALA A 45 13.99 -5.39 -0.36
CA ALA A 45 13.86 -4.21 0.48
C ALA A 45 12.51 -4.19 1.18
N SER A 46 12.52 -3.60 2.38
CA SER A 46 11.32 -3.50 3.19
C SER A 46 10.33 -2.52 2.58
N VAL A 47 9.04 -2.80 2.76
CA VAL A 47 7.97 -1.86 2.44
C VAL A 47 8.05 -0.59 3.29
N TYR A 48 8.93 -0.59 4.28
CA TYR A 48 9.15 0.59 5.12
C TYR A 48 10.26 1.49 4.58
N ALA A 49 10.82 1.14 3.42
CA ALA A 49 11.82 1.99 2.79
C ALA A 49 11.22 3.38 2.53
N PRO A 50 12.02 4.44 2.69
CA PRO A 50 11.49 5.80 2.56
C PRO A 50 10.81 6.10 1.23
N THR A 51 11.23 5.44 0.16
CA THR A 51 10.69 5.69 -1.18
C THR A 51 9.54 4.77 -1.55
N PHE A 52 9.15 3.82 -0.68
CA PHE A 52 8.10 2.87 -1.03
C PHE A 52 6.81 3.56 -1.47
N ILE A 53 6.38 4.56 -0.72
CA ILE A 53 5.12 5.26 -1.01
C ILE A 53 5.21 5.95 -2.37
N GLU A 54 6.28 6.70 -2.61
CA GLU A 54 6.44 7.43 -3.86
C GLU A 54 6.50 6.49 -5.05
N ASP A 55 7.18 5.36 -4.89
CA ASP A 55 7.36 4.40 -5.99
C ASP A 55 6.08 3.65 -6.31
N CYS A 56 5.23 3.42 -5.33
CA CYS A 56 4.05 2.57 -5.50
C CYS A 56 2.73 3.32 -5.59
N GLU A 57 2.70 4.58 -5.22
CA GLU A 57 1.43 5.31 -5.14
C GLU A 57 0.69 5.38 -6.48
N ALA A 58 1.39 5.55 -7.58
CA ALA A 58 0.74 5.61 -8.89
C ALA A 58 -0.02 4.31 -9.18
N ASN A 59 0.56 3.17 -8.83
CA ASN A 59 -0.08 1.87 -9.05
C ASN A 59 -1.26 1.67 -8.10
N VAL A 60 -1.13 2.10 -6.85
CA VAL A 60 -2.23 2.03 -5.89
C VAL A 60 -3.39 2.90 -6.36
N LYS A 61 -3.08 4.08 -6.88
CA LYS A 61 -4.12 5.00 -7.37
C LYS A 61 -4.86 4.42 -8.56
N LYS A 62 -4.17 3.75 -9.47
CA LYS A 62 -4.83 3.07 -10.59
C LYS A 62 -5.79 2.00 -10.09
N LEU A 63 -5.37 1.22 -9.12
CA LEU A 63 -6.25 0.20 -8.54
C LEU A 63 -7.44 0.83 -7.84
N GLN A 64 -7.23 1.96 -7.16
CA GLN A 64 -8.32 2.68 -6.53
C GLN A 64 -9.40 3.05 -7.56
N GLU A 65 -8.98 3.55 -8.71
CA GLU A 65 -9.92 3.92 -9.77
C GLU A 65 -10.68 2.70 -10.31
N GLU A 66 -9.99 1.57 -10.39
CA GLU A 66 -10.58 0.35 -10.93
C GLU A 66 -11.53 -0.33 -9.92
N TYR A 67 -11.15 -0.37 -8.66
CA TYR A 67 -11.88 -1.13 -7.64
C TYR A 67 -12.74 -0.28 -6.72
N GLY A 68 -12.46 1.01 -6.62
CA GLY A 68 -13.30 1.91 -5.84
C GLY A 68 -13.03 1.93 -4.34
N PHE A 69 -11.91 1.37 -3.90
CA PHE A 69 -11.55 1.44 -2.49
C PHE A 69 -11.06 2.85 -2.14
N GLU A 70 -10.97 3.11 -0.84
CA GLU A 70 -10.40 4.35 -0.33
C GLU A 70 -9.03 4.07 0.25
N TYR A 71 -8.12 5.04 0.14
CA TYR A 71 -6.84 4.89 0.80
C TYR A 71 -6.34 6.23 1.33
N THR A 72 -5.53 6.15 2.38
CA THR A 72 -4.77 7.29 2.88
C THR A 72 -3.32 6.83 3.07
N VAL A 73 -2.43 7.80 3.20
CA VAL A 73 -1.03 7.52 3.53
C VAL A 73 -0.79 8.08 4.92
N GLU A 74 -0.41 7.23 5.85
CA GLU A 74 -0.26 7.64 7.25
C GLU A 74 1.08 7.17 7.79
N TYR A 75 1.59 7.94 8.75
CA TYR A 75 2.79 7.53 9.48
C TYR A 75 2.40 6.56 10.58
N VAL A 76 3.13 5.45 10.65
CA VAL A 76 2.95 4.45 11.70
C VAL A 76 4.28 4.14 12.33
N GLN A 77 4.24 3.77 13.56
CA GLN A 77 5.44 3.36 14.29
C GLN A 77 5.55 1.86 14.36
#